data_70b7ad49ae010c62461b66f488cd02ef
#
_entry.id   70b7ad49ae010c62461b66f488cd02ef
#
_cell.length_a   1.000
_cell.length_b   1.000
_cell.length_c   1.000
_cell.angle_alpha   90.00
_cell.angle_beta   90.00
_cell.angle_gamma   90.00
#
_symmetry.space_group_name_H-M   'P 1'
#
loop_
_entity.id
_entity.type
_entity.pdbx_description
1 polymer ?
#
loop_
_entity_poly.entity_id
_entity_poly.type
_entity_poly.pdbx_seq_one_letter_code
_entity_poly.pdbx_strand_id
1 'polypeptide(L)'
;FTGKQDTAVNRYITYMKGDKRYFTDLFLENGNINVTLGKESKVSGTPNNDAYQKFKDGFMALSKEMNEMYQKAQSDTSLTEEQVEAIMAEIEKKDSVGMDMVYQTIEANITNPVGVYLLPSYAGAFELDKQKALVEKIPAALVNERINKLKAHIETSEKTAVGQKYIDFSMQTPEGKTVSLSDFVSKNKYTLIDFWASWCGPCRKEMPNVVEAYKAFKDKGFGIVGISLDENADKWKEAITALNITWPQMSDLQGWNNAGAKLYGVNSIPATVLVDQEGTIVARNLRGDAIKSKLNELLK
;
A
#
# COMPACT_ATOMS: atom_id res chain seq x y z
N PHE A 1 11.21 -19.38 -31.40
CA PHE A 1 11.70 -18.01 -31.65
C PHE A 1 13.21 -17.99 -31.44
N THR A 2 13.93 -17.31 -32.33
CA THR A 2 15.38 -17.09 -32.23
C THR A 2 15.67 -15.60 -32.29
N GLY A 3 16.62 -15.14 -31.50
CA GLY A 3 16.99 -13.73 -31.44
C GLY A 3 18.12 -13.49 -30.46
N LYS A 4 18.60 -12.25 -30.37
CA LYS A 4 19.58 -11.79 -29.40
C LYS A 4 18.96 -10.64 -28.59
N GLN A 5 19.21 -10.64 -27.30
CA GLN A 5 18.74 -9.62 -26.37
C GLN A 5 19.94 -9.04 -25.61
N ASP A 6 20.10 -7.72 -25.58
CA ASP A 6 21.21 -7.08 -24.87
C ASP A 6 21.00 -7.09 -23.34
N THR A 7 19.73 -6.95 -22.92
CA THR A 7 19.34 -7.02 -21.51
C THR A 7 18.08 -7.85 -21.36
N ALA A 8 17.96 -8.64 -20.29
CA ALA A 8 16.75 -9.40 -20.03
C ALA A 8 15.57 -8.46 -19.76
N VAL A 9 14.44 -8.72 -20.42
CA VAL A 9 13.21 -7.93 -20.29
C VAL A 9 12.02 -8.83 -20.00
N ASN A 10 11.15 -8.43 -19.08
CA ASN A 10 9.92 -9.17 -18.83
C ASN A 10 8.94 -8.99 -20.00
N ARG A 11 8.35 -10.11 -20.46
CA ARG A 11 7.38 -10.19 -21.56
C ARG A 11 6.32 -11.22 -21.25
N TYR A 12 5.18 -11.11 -21.92
CA TYR A 12 4.12 -12.10 -21.87
C TYR A 12 4.11 -12.95 -23.14
N ILE A 13 3.89 -14.26 -22.97
CA ILE A 13 3.56 -15.17 -24.04
C ILE A 13 2.13 -15.66 -23.84
N THR A 14 1.34 -15.67 -24.91
CA THR A 14 -0.06 -16.06 -24.88
C THR A 14 -0.34 -17.06 -25.98
N TYR A 15 -1.15 -18.07 -25.68
CA TYR A 15 -1.64 -19.05 -26.63
C TYR A 15 -3.16 -19.22 -26.44
N MET A 16 -3.89 -19.23 -27.57
CA MET A 16 -5.32 -19.48 -27.60
C MET A 16 -5.58 -20.89 -28.10
N LYS A 17 -6.40 -21.67 -27.36
CA LYS A 17 -6.89 -22.99 -27.78
C LYS A 17 -8.42 -22.96 -27.69
N GLY A 18 -9.08 -22.72 -28.83
CA GLY A 18 -10.49 -22.36 -28.88
C GLY A 18 -10.72 -21.09 -28.06
N ASP A 19 -11.71 -21.08 -27.17
CA ASP A 19 -12.02 -19.95 -26.30
C ASP A 19 -11.14 -19.86 -25.05
N LYS A 20 -10.24 -20.81 -24.83
CA LYS A 20 -9.34 -20.82 -23.68
C LYS A 20 -8.04 -20.10 -23.99
N ARG A 21 -7.72 -19.11 -23.15
CA ARG A 21 -6.47 -18.38 -23.18
C ARG A 21 -5.50 -18.95 -22.14
N TYR A 22 -4.31 -19.33 -22.59
CA TYR A 22 -3.19 -19.70 -21.74
C TYR A 22 -2.12 -18.62 -21.86
N PHE A 23 -1.52 -18.23 -20.78
CA PHE A 23 -0.46 -17.21 -20.78
C PHE A 23 0.51 -17.43 -19.62
N THR A 24 1.70 -16.89 -19.77
CA THR A 24 2.67 -16.71 -18.69
C THR A 24 3.56 -15.52 -19.03
N ASP A 25 4.12 -14.92 -18.00
CA ASP A 25 5.21 -13.97 -18.17
C ASP A 25 6.56 -14.67 -18.04
N LEU A 26 7.56 -14.10 -18.69
CA LEU A 26 8.91 -14.63 -18.75
C LEU A 26 9.92 -13.50 -18.92
N PHE A 27 11.17 -13.76 -18.60
CA PHE A 27 12.29 -12.90 -18.98
C PHE A 27 12.83 -13.35 -20.33
N LEU A 28 12.66 -12.49 -21.34
CA LEU A 28 13.30 -12.69 -22.64
C LEU A 28 14.77 -12.30 -22.50
N GLU A 29 15.62 -13.31 -22.50
CA GLU A 29 17.08 -13.23 -22.34
C GLU A 29 17.80 -14.24 -23.22
N ASN A 30 19.12 -14.11 -23.38
CA ASN A 30 19.87 -15.05 -24.17
C ASN A 30 19.98 -16.41 -23.49
N GLY A 31 19.74 -17.47 -24.25
CA GLY A 31 19.74 -18.85 -23.79
C GLY A 31 18.55 -19.64 -24.35
N ASN A 32 18.42 -20.88 -23.92
CA ASN A 32 17.30 -21.74 -24.30
C ASN A 32 16.17 -21.61 -23.28
N ILE A 33 15.15 -20.84 -23.60
CA ILE A 33 13.98 -20.64 -22.74
C ILE A 33 12.94 -21.71 -23.08
N ASN A 34 12.61 -22.55 -22.12
CA ASN A 34 11.55 -23.55 -22.23
C ASN A 34 10.27 -23.02 -21.60
N VAL A 35 9.18 -23.01 -22.39
CA VAL A 35 7.87 -22.55 -21.94
C VAL A 35 6.84 -23.64 -22.07
N THR A 36 6.19 -24.00 -20.97
CA THR A 36 5.01 -24.86 -20.96
C THR A 36 3.79 -23.98 -20.64
N LEU A 37 2.81 -23.99 -21.53
CA LEU A 37 1.54 -23.28 -21.35
C LEU A 37 0.42 -24.26 -21.03
N GLY A 38 -0.28 -24.04 -19.93
CA GLY A 38 -1.34 -24.90 -19.47
C GLY A 38 -2.09 -24.34 -18.26
N LYS A 39 -2.78 -25.21 -17.53
CA LYS A 39 -3.43 -24.87 -16.27
C LYS A 39 -2.39 -24.35 -15.26
N GLU A 40 -1.21 -24.93 -15.26
CA GLU A 40 -0.03 -24.47 -14.54
C GLU A 40 1.06 -24.20 -15.59
N SER A 41 1.22 -22.94 -15.96
CA SER A 41 2.25 -22.53 -16.93
C SER A 41 3.59 -22.41 -16.24
N LYS A 42 4.66 -22.91 -16.89
CA LYS A 42 6.04 -22.87 -16.36
C LYS A 42 7.03 -22.36 -17.38
N VAL A 43 8.06 -21.69 -16.88
CA VAL A 43 9.18 -21.18 -17.68
C VAL A 43 10.48 -21.58 -17.02
N SER A 44 11.47 -22.06 -17.81
CA SER A 44 12.76 -22.51 -17.29
C SER A 44 13.87 -22.44 -18.36
N GLY A 45 15.10 -22.75 -17.94
CA GLY A 45 16.25 -22.96 -18.80
C GLY A 45 17.18 -21.75 -18.93
N THR A 46 16.90 -20.67 -18.22
CA THR A 46 17.80 -19.52 -18.11
C THR A 46 17.75 -18.95 -16.70
N PRO A 47 18.84 -18.30 -16.20
CA PRO A 47 18.96 -17.92 -14.79
C PRO A 47 17.82 -17.05 -14.25
N ASN A 48 17.40 -16.02 -15.01
CA ASN A 48 16.31 -15.15 -14.54
C ASN A 48 14.95 -15.87 -14.56
N ASN A 49 14.70 -16.70 -15.57
CA ASN A 49 13.46 -17.48 -15.65
C ASN A 49 13.39 -18.54 -14.57
N ASP A 50 14.50 -19.24 -14.27
CA ASP A 50 14.55 -20.25 -13.21
C ASP A 50 14.33 -19.62 -11.82
N ALA A 51 14.98 -18.49 -11.54
CA ALA A 51 14.81 -17.74 -10.30
C ALA A 51 13.36 -17.22 -10.15
N TYR A 52 12.80 -16.67 -11.20
CA TYR A 52 11.43 -16.15 -11.20
C TYR A 52 10.38 -17.26 -11.10
N GLN A 53 10.61 -18.42 -11.76
CA GLN A 53 9.72 -19.56 -11.66
C GLN A 53 9.71 -20.14 -10.24
N LYS A 54 10.88 -20.26 -9.60
CA LYS A 54 11.00 -20.69 -8.20
C LYS A 54 10.20 -19.78 -7.26
N PHE A 55 10.28 -18.47 -7.47
CA PHE A 55 9.47 -17.49 -6.72
C PHE A 55 7.98 -17.73 -6.95
N LYS A 56 7.54 -17.83 -8.22
CA LYS A 56 6.12 -18.06 -8.55
C LYS A 56 5.59 -19.35 -7.91
N ASP A 57 6.34 -20.46 -8.01
CA ASP A 57 5.92 -21.75 -7.48
C ASP A 57 5.73 -21.68 -5.94
N GLY A 58 6.67 -21.07 -5.21
CA GLY A 58 6.58 -20.90 -3.77
C GLY A 58 5.43 -19.98 -3.34
N PHE A 59 5.29 -18.83 -4.02
CA PHE A 59 4.24 -17.88 -3.73
C PHE A 59 2.84 -18.42 -4.04
N MET A 60 2.69 -19.15 -5.15
CA MET A 60 1.42 -19.78 -5.52
C MET A 60 1.04 -20.91 -4.55
N ALA A 61 2.00 -21.73 -4.09
CA ALA A 61 1.74 -22.77 -3.10
C ALA A 61 1.20 -22.16 -1.80
N LEU A 62 1.85 -21.14 -1.28
CA LEU A 62 1.41 -20.43 -0.07
C LEU A 62 0.04 -19.77 -0.24
N SER A 63 -0.16 -19.08 -1.36
CA SER A 63 -1.44 -18.41 -1.68
C SER A 63 -2.58 -19.42 -1.79
N LYS A 64 -2.32 -20.62 -2.33
CA LYS A 64 -3.30 -21.69 -2.41
C LYS A 64 -3.71 -22.18 -1.01
N GLU A 65 -2.73 -22.46 -0.15
CA GLU A 65 -3.00 -22.87 1.24
C GLU A 65 -3.82 -21.81 1.99
N MET A 66 -3.43 -20.54 1.91
CA MET A 66 -4.16 -19.44 2.55
C MET A 66 -5.59 -19.33 2.03
N ASN A 67 -5.79 -19.48 0.71
CA ASN A 67 -7.12 -19.43 0.11
C ASN A 67 -8.00 -20.61 0.56
N GLU A 68 -7.44 -21.83 0.66
CA GLU A 68 -8.17 -23.00 1.18
C GLU A 68 -8.59 -22.79 2.65
N MET A 69 -7.71 -22.24 3.49
CA MET A 69 -8.02 -21.87 4.87
C MET A 69 -9.10 -20.80 4.96
N TYR A 70 -9.02 -19.78 4.13
CA TYR A 70 -10.00 -18.70 4.08
C TYR A 70 -11.38 -19.22 3.63
N GLN A 71 -11.42 -20.05 2.60
CA GLN A 71 -12.67 -20.70 2.14
C GLN A 71 -13.27 -21.56 3.25
N LYS A 72 -12.46 -22.32 3.99
CA LYS A 72 -12.92 -23.10 5.14
C LYS A 72 -13.54 -22.19 6.21
N ALA A 73 -12.85 -21.10 6.59
CA ALA A 73 -13.35 -20.17 7.59
C ALA A 73 -14.69 -19.51 7.19
N GLN A 74 -14.91 -19.31 5.89
CA GLN A 74 -16.14 -18.68 5.38
C GLN A 74 -17.29 -19.67 5.17
N SER A 75 -17.03 -20.89 4.75
CA SER A 75 -18.07 -21.82 4.30
C SER A 75 -18.45 -22.90 5.33
N ASP A 76 -17.60 -23.17 6.32
CA ASP A 76 -17.84 -24.20 7.32
C ASP A 76 -18.65 -23.61 8.49
N THR A 77 -19.96 -23.76 8.42
CA THR A 77 -20.89 -23.28 9.46
C THR A 77 -20.83 -24.05 10.78
N SER A 78 -20.02 -25.13 10.87
CA SER A 78 -19.82 -25.90 12.09
C SER A 78 -18.70 -25.31 12.98
N LEU A 79 -17.92 -24.37 12.46
CA LEU A 79 -16.84 -23.72 13.21
C LEU A 79 -17.39 -22.75 14.27
N THR A 80 -16.80 -22.79 15.46
CA THR A 80 -17.03 -21.76 16.47
C THR A 80 -16.31 -20.47 16.10
N GLU A 81 -16.73 -19.34 16.68
CA GLU A 81 -16.09 -18.03 16.50
C GLU A 81 -14.58 -18.10 16.84
N GLU A 82 -14.22 -18.73 17.94
CA GLU A 82 -12.82 -18.96 18.36
C GLU A 82 -12.02 -19.75 17.31
N GLN A 83 -12.64 -20.76 16.68
CA GLN A 83 -11.98 -21.54 15.61
C GLN A 83 -11.77 -20.72 14.34
N VAL A 84 -12.73 -19.86 13.99
CA VAL A 84 -12.58 -18.93 12.87
C VAL A 84 -11.46 -17.93 13.13
N GLU A 85 -11.41 -17.33 14.34
CA GLU A 85 -10.33 -16.43 14.74
C GLU A 85 -8.95 -17.12 14.68
N ALA A 86 -8.84 -18.36 15.14
CA ALA A 86 -7.60 -19.13 15.07
C ALA A 86 -7.14 -19.39 13.62
N ILE A 87 -8.09 -19.67 12.70
CA ILE A 87 -7.79 -19.83 11.27
C ILE A 87 -7.30 -18.50 10.68
N MET A 88 -7.95 -17.38 11.02
CA MET A 88 -7.56 -16.06 10.53
C MET A 88 -6.18 -15.65 11.04
N ALA A 89 -5.86 -15.94 12.30
CA ALA A 89 -4.53 -15.70 12.85
C ALA A 89 -3.43 -16.53 12.16
N GLU A 90 -3.74 -17.78 11.78
CA GLU A 90 -2.78 -18.61 11.03
C GLU A 90 -2.61 -18.11 9.58
N ILE A 91 -3.67 -17.59 8.94
CA ILE A 91 -3.59 -16.94 7.63
C ILE A 91 -2.67 -15.72 7.71
N GLU A 92 -2.84 -14.87 8.72
CA GLU A 92 -2.00 -13.68 8.93
C GLU A 92 -0.53 -14.04 9.11
N LYS A 93 -0.24 -15.09 9.88
CA LYS A 93 1.12 -15.63 10.03
C LYS A 93 1.71 -16.13 8.71
N LYS A 94 0.92 -16.85 7.90
CA LYS A 94 1.35 -17.31 6.57
C LYS A 94 1.57 -16.15 5.60
N ASP A 95 0.76 -15.09 5.65
CA ASP A 95 0.96 -13.87 4.87
C ASP A 95 2.29 -13.20 5.22
N SER A 96 2.61 -13.08 6.51
CA SER A 96 3.92 -12.58 6.96
C SER A 96 5.08 -13.42 6.41
N VAL A 97 4.98 -14.76 6.46
CA VAL A 97 5.99 -15.66 5.84
C VAL A 97 6.08 -15.43 4.33
N GLY A 98 4.94 -15.22 3.67
CA GLY A 98 4.89 -14.89 2.24
C GLY A 98 5.62 -13.59 1.91
N MET A 99 5.40 -12.54 2.70
CA MET A 99 6.10 -11.27 2.52
C MET A 99 7.59 -11.35 2.81
N ASP A 100 8.00 -12.15 3.79
CA ASP A 100 9.42 -12.43 4.03
C ASP A 100 10.07 -13.17 2.84
N MET A 101 9.39 -14.16 2.27
CA MET A 101 9.85 -14.85 1.05
C MET A 101 9.98 -13.89 -0.14
N VAL A 102 9.02 -12.97 -0.32
CA VAL A 102 9.08 -11.92 -1.35
C VAL A 102 10.30 -11.05 -1.13
N TYR A 103 10.51 -10.56 0.09
CA TYR A 103 11.67 -9.72 0.44
C TYR A 103 12.98 -10.43 0.15
N GLN A 104 13.15 -11.65 0.64
CA GLN A 104 14.36 -12.46 0.42
C GLN A 104 14.63 -12.73 -1.06
N THR A 105 13.56 -13.00 -1.83
CA THR A 105 13.69 -13.19 -3.29
C THR A 105 14.16 -11.92 -3.98
N ILE A 106 13.57 -10.76 -3.62
CA ILE A 106 13.97 -9.47 -4.18
C ILE A 106 15.40 -9.16 -3.79
N GLU A 107 15.78 -9.30 -2.54
CA GLU A 107 17.14 -9.00 -2.05
C GLU A 107 18.19 -9.88 -2.72
N ALA A 108 17.95 -11.18 -2.84
CA ALA A 108 18.85 -12.12 -3.51
C ALA A 108 19.02 -11.83 -5.02
N ASN A 109 18.04 -11.17 -5.63
CA ASN A 109 17.98 -10.88 -7.06
C ASN A 109 18.05 -9.38 -7.39
N ILE A 110 18.35 -8.51 -6.43
CA ILE A 110 18.26 -7.04 -6.64
C ILE A 110 19.26 -6.51 -7.68
N THR A 111 20.32 -7.24 -7.93
CA THR A 111 21.33 -6.90 -8.94
C THR A 111 21.04 -7.50 -10.32
N ASN A 112 19.93 -8.19 -10.49
CA ASN A 112 19.49 -8.77 -11.77
C ASN A 112 18.04 -8.35 -12.12
N PRO A 113 17.55 -8.61 -13.34
CA PRO A 113 16.22 -8.20 -13.78
C PRO A 113 15.05 -8.70 -12.93
N VAL A 114 15.16 -9.85 -12.26
CA VAL A 114 14.07 -10.44 -11.44
C VAL A 114 13.76 -9.56 -10.24
N GLY A 115 14.78 -9.21 -9.43
CA GLY A 115 14.59 -8.36 -8.26
C GLY A 115 14.11 -6.95 -8.63
N VAL A 116 14.68 -6.37 -9.69
CA VAL A 116 14.29 -5.06 -10.22
C VAL A 116 12.83 -5.06 -10.74
N TYR A 117 12.38 -6.17 -11.31
CA TYR A 117 11.00 -6.35 -11.77
C TYR A 117 10.01 -6.47 -10.59
N LEU A 118 10.36 -7.26 -9.58
CA LEU A 118 9.50 -7.54 -8.43
C LEU A 118 9.40 -6.34 -7.47
N LEU A 119 10.52 -5.66 -7.19
CA LEU A 119 10.60 -4.63 -6.16
C LEU A 119 9.47 -3.57 -6.24
N PRO A 120 9.17 -2.92 -7.37
CA PRO A 120 8.14 -1.89 -7.41
C PRO A 120 6.72 -2.41 -7.13
N SER A 121 6.48 -3.72 -7.26
CA SER A 121 5.18 -4.32 -7.00
C SER A 121 4.95 -4.62 -5.52
N TYR A 122 6.02 -4.81 -4.76
CA TYR A 122 5.96 -5.22 -3.35
C TYR A 122 6.55 -4.19 -2.38
N ALA A 123 7.21 -3.14 -2.89
CA ALA A 123 7.89 -2.14 -2.07
C ALA A 123 6.99 -1.55 -0.97
N GLY A 124 5.72 -1.30 -1.29
CA GLY A 124 4.75 -0.75 -0.32
C GLY A 124 4.46 -1.62 0.91
N ALA A 125 4.84 -2.91 0.88
CA ALA A 125 4.73 -3.82 2.02
C ALA A 125 5.98 -3.78 2.93
N PHE A 126 7.03 -3.07 2.53
CA PHE A 126 8.29 -2.99 3.29
C PHE A 126 8.44 -1.64 3.97
N GLU A 127 9.09 -1.65 5.13
CA GLU A 127 9.50 -0.43 5.80
C GLU A 127 10.39 0.44 4.90
N LEU A 128 10.31 1.76 5.07
CA LEU A 128 10.98 2.73 4.20
C LEU A 128 12.49 2.50 4.09
N ASP A 129 13.15 2.18 5.21
CA ASP A 129 14.59 1.89 5.25
C ASP A 129 14.95 0.65 4.42
N LYS A 130 14.11 -0.39 4.44
CA LYS A 130 14.28 -1.59 3.61
C LYS A 130 14.11 -1.28 2.13
N GLN A 131 13.10 -0.45 1.77
CA GLN A 131 12.90 -0.02 0.40
C GLN A 131 14.14 0.73 -0.13
N LYS A 132 14.65 1.67 0.66
CA LYS A 132 15.84 2.47 0.34
C LYS A 132 17.07 1.59 0.15
N ALA A 133 17.35 0.70 1.11
CA ALA A 133 18.48 -0.22 1.04
C ALA A 133 18.45 -1.13 -0.21
N LEU A 134 17.26 -1.57 -0.64
CA LEU A 134 17.11 -2.36 -1.86
C LEU A 134 17.36 -1.52 -3.11
N VAL A 135 16.78 -0.32 -3.18
CA VAL A 135 16.92 0.57 -4.34
C VAL A 135 18.36 1.01 -4.57
N GLU A 136 19.14 1.24 -3.50
CA GLU A 136 20.56 1.61 -3.55
C GLU A 136 21.45 0.50 -4.13
N LYS A 137 21.06 -0.77 -3.98
CA LYS A 137 21.77 -1.94 -4.53
C LYS A 137 21.54 -2.16 -6.03
N ILE A 138 20.57 -1.46 -6.67
CA ILE A 138 20.24 -1.66 -8.07
C ILE A 138 21.34 -1.11 -8.99
N PRO A 139 21.94 -1.93 -9.87
CA PRO A 139 22.89 -1.46 -10.87
C PRO A 139 22.28 -0.37 -11.77
N ALA A 140 23.06 0.65 -12.10
CA ALA A 140 22.61 1.77 -12.93
C ALA A 140 22.00 1.32 -14.28
N ALA A 141 22.57 0.27 -14.88
CA ALA A 141 22.09 -0.30 -16.15
C ALA A 141 20.67 -0.94 -16.06
N LEU A 142 20.20 -1.26 -14.86
CA LEU A 142 18.87 -1.86 -14.62
C LEU A 142 17.84 -0.84 -14.12
N VAL A 143 18.26 0.40 -13.87
CA VAL A 143 17.33 1.46 -13.47
C VAL A 143 16.38 1.78 -14.62
N ASN A 144 15.08 1.75 -14.34
CA ASN A 144 14.02 2.01 -15.30
C ASN A 144 12.99 3.00 -14.71
N GLU A 145 11.96 3.35 -15.49
CA GLU A 145 10.93 4.29 -15.06
C GLU A 145 10.22 3.88 -13.77
N ARG A 146 9.94 2.58 -13.57
CA ARG A 146 9.29 2.09 -12.34
C ARG A 146 10.19 2.28 -11.12
N ILE A 147 11.48 2.02 -11.27
CA ILE A 147 12.48 2.25 -10.22
C ILE A 147 12.64 3.74 -9.92
N ASN A 148 12.66 4.61 -10.95
CA ASN A 148 12.70 6.05 -10.75
C ASN A 148 11.47 6.57 -10.00
N LYS A 149 10.28 6.06 -10.32
CA LYS A 149 9.05 6.37 -9.57
C LYS A 149 9.14 5.92 -8.10
N LEU A 150 9.69 4.73 -7.85
CA LEU A 150 9.90 4.23 -6.49
C LEU A 150 10.90 5.10 -5.73
N LYS A 151 12.02 5.51 -6.36
CA LYS A 151 13.00 6.44 -5.76
C LYS A 151 12.33 7.77 -5.36
N ALA A 152 11.59 8.37 -6.27
CA ALA A 152 10.87 9.62 -6.01
C ALA A 152 9.84 9.46 -4.87
N HIS A 153 9.17 8.30 -4.79
CA HIS A 153 8.26 7.99 -3.69
C HIS A 153 9.00 7.87 -2.35
N ILE A 154 10.15 7.18 -2.32
CA ILE A 154 10.98 7.06 -1.13
C ILE A 154 11.43 8.44 -0.64
N GLU A 155 11.99 9.28 -1.53
CA GLU A 155 12.42 10.64 -1.21
C GLU A 155 11.27 11.50 -0.64
N THR A 156 10.06 11.37 -1.19
CA THR A 156 8.88 12.06 -0.69
C THR A 156 8.46 11.55 0.69
N SER A 157 8.50 10.23 0.88
CA SER A 157 8.15 9.57 2.14
C SER A 157 9.13 9.91 3.26
N GLU A 158 10.42 10.05 2.95
CA GLU A 158 11.44 10.48 3.92
C GLU A 158 11.16 11.90 4.46
N LYS A 159 10.69 12.81 3.60
CA LYS A 159 10.36 14.20 4.01
C LYS A 159 9.20 14.26 5.01
N THR A 160 8.35 13.25 5.03
CA THR A 160 7.18 13.15 5.90
C THR A 160 7.22 11.94 6.82
N ALA A 161 8.43 11.38 7.09
CA ALA A 161 8.64 10.29 8.03
C ALA A 161 8.39 10.73 9.48
N VAL A 162 8.21 9.79 10.38
CA VAL A 162 8.13 10.06 11.83
C VAL A 162 9.40 10.80 12.29
N GLY A 163 9.21 11.85 13.07
CA GLY A 163 10.27 12.75 13.51
C GLY A 163 10.51 13.96 12.60
N GLN A 164 9.98 13.97 11.37
CA GLN A 164 10.05 15.13 10.47
C GLN A 164 8.94 16.15 10.78
N LYS A 165 9.13 17.38 10.33
CA LYS A 165 8.08 18.40 10.36
C LYS A 165 7.04 18.11 9.29
N TYR A 166 5.77 18.35 9.62
CA TYR A 166 4.71 18.27 8.61
C TYR A 166 4.93 19.31 7.50
N ILE A 167 4.40 19.04 6.33
CA ILE A 167 4.45 19.95 5.18
C ILE A 167 3.10 20.62 5.08
N ASP A 168 3.07 21.96 5.19
CA ASP A 168 1.83 22.73 5.06
C ASP A 168 1.34 22.82 3.61
N PHE A 169 0.03 22.86 3.43
CA PHE A 169 -0.61 23.06 2.14
C PHE A 169 -2.03 23.60 2.33
N SER A 170 -2.60 24.19 1.28
CA SER A 170 -3.93 24.79 1.32
C SER A 170 -4.86 24.12 0.32
N MET A 171 -6.12 23.95 0.70
CA MET A 171 -7.21 23.40 -0.13
C MET A 171 -8.54 24.08 0.22
N GLN A 172 -9.62 23.69 -0.45
CA GLN A 172 -10.95 24.22 -0.18
C GLN A 172 -11.73 23.33 0.78
N THR A 173 -12.49 23.96 1.68
CA THR A 173 -13.50 23.27 2.50
C THR A 173 -14.71 22.86 1.63
N PRO A 174 -15.63 22.04 2.14
CA PRO A 174 -16.89 21.73 1.44
C PRO A 174 -17.71 22.97 1.03
N GLU A 175 -17.56 24.08 1.76
CA GLU A 175 -18.21 25.37 1.49
C GLU A 175 -17.43 26.25 0.52
N GLY A 176 -16.28 25.80 0.00
CA GLY A 176 -15.44 26.51 -0.96
C GLY A 176 -14.49 27.56 -0.35
N LYS A 177 -14.32 27.55 0.98
CA LYS A 177 -13.36 28.44 1.65
C LYS A 177 -11.95 27.81 1.58
N THR A 178 -10.96 28.58 1.17
CA THR A 178 -9.55 28.17 1.23
C THR A 178 -9.06 28.16 2.69
N VAL A 179 -8.46 27.04 3.10
CA VAL A 179 -7.87 26.83 4.43
C VAL A 179 -6.52 26.13 4.26
N SER A 180 -5.63 26.33 5.21
CA SER A 180 -4.33 25.67 5.28
C SER A 180 -4.32 24.60 6.35
N LEU A 181 -3.49 23.57 6.20
CA LEU A 181 -3.34 22.52 7.20
C LEU A 181 -2.87 23.10 8.55
N SER A 182 -2.03 24.13 8.52
CA SER A 182 -1.56 24.91 9.69
C SER A 182 -2.69 25.54 10.49
N ASP A 183 -3.83 25.88 9.86
CA ASP A 183 -5.01 26.40 10.56
C ASP A 183 -5.58 25.44 11.59
N PHE A 184 -5.28 24.14 11.47
CA PHE A 184 -5.80 23.06 12.31
C PHE A 184 -4.72 22.50 13.23
N VAL A 185 -3.50 22.26 12.73
CA VAL A 185 -2.40 21.64 13.50
C VAL A 185 -2.09 22.46 14.75
N SER A 186 -1.96 23.78 14.65
CA SER A 186 -1.62 24.67 15.77
C SER A 186 -2.67 24.74 16.88
N LYS A 187 -3.90 24.29 16.62
CA LYS A 187 -5.02 24.39 17.57
C LYS A 187 -5.16 23.18 18.52
N ASN A 188 -4.48 22.11 18.21
CA ASN A 188 -4.62 20.85 18.94
C ASN A 188 -3.25 20.41 19.50
N LYS A 189 -3.26 19.61 20.57
CA LYS A 189 -2.04 18.94 21.06
C LYS A 189 -1.54 17.93 20.04
N TYR A 190 -2.49 17.21 19.41
CA TYR A 190 -2.22 16.26 18.33
C TYR A 190 -3.31 16.37 17.26
N THR A 191 -2.90 16.41 16.01
CA THR A 191 -3.81 16.46 14.85
C THR A 191 -3.58 15.25 13.95
N LEU A 192 -4.64 14.50 13.67
CA LEU A 192 -4.64 13.42 12.68
C LEU A 192 -4.99 14.02 11.32
N ILE A 193 -4.08 13.92 10.38
CA ILE A 193 -4.30 14.19 8.96
C ILE A 193 -4.79 12.87 8.36
N ASP A 194 -6.06 12.81 7.93
CA ASP A 194 -6.71 11.60 7.44
C ASP A 194 -7.00 11.70 5.94
N PHE A 195 -6.25 10.95 5.13
CA PHE A 195 -6.43 10.88 3.68
C PHE A 195 -7.45 9.78 3.34
N TRP A 196 -8.56 10.19 2.73
CA TRP A 196 -9.69 9.32 2.45
C TRP A 196 -10.44 9.71 1.17
N ALA A 197 -11.49 8.98 0.79
CA ALA A 197 -12.43 9.38 -0.25
C ALA A 197 -13.80 8.72 -0.06
N SER A 198 -14.85 9.33 -0.61
CA SER A 198 -16.22 8.81 -0.55
C SER A 198 -16.37 7.45 -1.23
N TRP A 199 -15.64 7.21 -2.30
CA TRP A 199 -15.60 5.96 -3.08
C TRP A 199 -14.69 4.88 -2.50
N CYS A 200 -13.89 5.20 -1.47
CA CYS A 200 -12.95 4.27 -0.85
C CYS A 200 -13.67 3.33 0.13
N GLY A 201 -13.94 2.10 -0.26
CA GLY A 201 -14.59 1.10 0.58
C GLY A 201 -13.86 0.83 1.91
N PRO A 202 -12.54 0.58 1.92
CA PRO A 202 -11.78 0.44 3.16
C PRO A 202 -11.83 1.68 4.07
N CYS A 203 -11.79 2.91 3.50
CA CYS A 203 -11.90 4.15 4.29
C CYS A 203 -13.26 4.23 4.99
N ARG A 204 -14.34 3.88 4.29
CA ARG A 204 -15.70 3.87 4.87
C ARG A 204 -15.84 2.85 5.99
N LYS A 205 -15.15 1.70 5.91
CA LYS A 205 -15.12 0.69 6.98
C LYS A 205 -14.30 1.16 8.19
N GLU A 206 -13.25 1.95 7.97
CA GLU A 206 -12.40 2.50 9.03
C GLU A 206 -13.05 3.70 9.74
N MET A 207 -13.90 4.46 9.07
CA MET A 207 -14.46 5.71 9.58
C MET A 207 -15.16 5.60 10.96
N PRO A 208 -15.91 4.52 11.29
CA PRO A 208 -16.45 4.35 12.64
C PRO A 208 -15.38 4.38 13.75
N ASN A 209 -14.21 3.76 13.54
CA ASN A 209 -13.08 3.76 14.47
C ASN A 209 -12.53 5.18 14.67
N VAL A 210 -12.39 5.93 13.55
CA VAL A 210 -11.94 7.33 13.57
C VAL A 210 -12.92 8.23 14.31
N VAL A 211 -14.24 8.08 14.05
CA VAL A 211 -15.31 8.82 14.76
C VAL A 211 -15.28 8.53 16.26
N GLU A 212 -15.11 7.28 16.65
CA GLU A 212 -15.05 6.88 18.05
C GLU A 212 -13.80 7.46 18.74
N ALA A 213 -12.63 7.37 18.10
CA ALA A 213 -11.41 7.99 18.59
C ALA A 213 -11.57 9.52 18.74
N TYR A 214 -12.16 10.19 17.77
CA TYR A 214 -12.40 11.63 17.85
C TYR A 214 -13.30 11.99 19.05
N LYS A 215 -14.42 11.28 19.21
CA LYS A 215 -15.34 11.50 20.35
C LYS A 215 -14.64 11.31 21.71
N ALA A 216 -13.77 10.32 21.82
CA ALA A 216 -13.09 9.98 23.08
C ALA A 216 -11.96 10.96 23.46
N PHE A 217 -11.33 11.63 22.48
CA PHE A 217 -10.10 12.39 22.72
C PHE A 217 -10.16 13.86 22.32
N LYS A 218 -11.21 14.37 21.62
CA LYS A 218 -11.32 15.77 21.20
C LYS A 218 -11.18 16.76 22.37
N ASP A 219 -11.79 16.46 23.50
CA ASP A 219 -11.77 17.33 24.69
C ASP A 219 -10.43 17.23 25.46
N LYS A 220 -9.54 16.30 25.06
CA LYS A 220 -8.18 16.14 25.58
C LYS A 220 -7.11 16.82 24.71
N GLY A 221 -7.54 17.45 23.60
CA GLY A 221 -6.64 18.16 22.67
C GLY A 221 -6.31 17.39 21.39
N PHE A 222 -7.14 16.39 21.04
CA PHE A 222 -7.04 15.69 19.76
C PHE A 222 -7.92 16.33 18.69
N GLY A 223 -7.33 16.66 17.55
CA GLY A 223 -8.02 17.14 16.35
C GLY A 223 -7.85 16.20 15.18
N ILE A 224 -8.73 16.34 14.19
CA ILE A 224 -8.63 15.66 12.90
C ILE A 224 -8.83 16.68 11.79
N VAL A 225 -8.13 16.53 10.67
CA VAL A 225 -8.43 17.18 9.41
C VAL A 225 -8.48 16.11 8.32
N GLY A 226 -9.61 16.01 7.64
CA GLY A 226 -9.79 15.07 6.53
C GLY A 226 -9.32 15.70 5.21
N ILE A 227 -8.50 14.94 4.49
CA ILE A 227 -8.02 15.30 3.15
C ILE A 227 -8.70 14.36 2.16
N SER A 228 -9.68 14.88 1.42
CA SER A 228 -10.43 14.06 0.49
C SER A 228 -9.75 13.97 -0.89
N LEU A 229 -9.66 12.74 -1.40
CA LEU A 229 -9.25 12.41 -2.76
C LEU A 229 -10.47 12.23 -3.69
N ASP A 230 -11.56 12.88 -3.38
CA ASP A 230 -12.72 12.92 -4.29
C ASP A 230 -12.47 13.83 -5.49
N GLU A 231 -13.14 13.52 -6.61
CA GLU A 231 -13.23 14.39 -7.80
C GLU A 231 -14.62 15.05 -7.92
N ASN A 232 -15.57 14.60 -7.09
CA ASN A 232 -16.94 15.07 -7.09
C ASN A 232 -17.32 15.66 -5.72
N ALA A 233 -17.56 16.97 -5.69
CA ALA A 233 -17.85 17.72 -4.47
C ALA A 233 -19.14 17.24 -3.78
N ASP A 234 -20.18 16.89 -4.53
CA ASP A 234 -21.48 16.50 -3.97
C ASP A 234 -21.37 15.12 -3.29
N LYS A 235 -20.72 14.14 -3.94
CA LYS A 235 -20.46 12.81 -3.35
C LYS A 235 -19.60 12.91 -2.08
N TRP A 236 -18.61 13.81 -2.08
CA TRP A 236 -17.81 14.10 -0.91
C TRP A 236 -18.66 14.61 0.25
N LYS A 237 -19.49 15.64 0.02
CA LYS A 237 -20.39 16.23 1.04
C LYS A 237 -21.42 15.24 1.55
N GLU A 238 -22.02 14.43 0.65
CA GLU A 238 -22.93 13.34 1.04
C GLU A 238 -22.25 12.33 1.96
N ALA A 239 -21.01 11.92 1.64
CA ALA A 239 -20.27 10.97 2.44
C ALA A 239 -19.85 11.54 3.81
N ILE A 240 -19.47 12.81 3.91
CA ILE A 240 -19.21 13.50 5.19
C ILE A 240 -20.41 13.35 6.11
N THR A 241 -21.62 13.62 5.60
CA THR A 241 -22.87 13.52 6.37
C THR A 241 -23.18 12.07 6.73
N ALA A 242 -23.14 11.17 5.75
CA ALA A 242 -23.51 9.77 5.93
C ALA A 242 -22.57 9.01 6.90
N LEU A 243 -21.31 9.42 7.00
CA LEU A 243 -20.30 8.81 7.86
C LEU A 243 -20.14 9.53 9.21
N ASN A 244 -21.00 10.53 9.52
CA ASN A 244 -20.94 11.32 10.75
C ASN A 244 -19.57 11.99 10.98
N ILE A 245 -18.94 12.47 9.92
CA ILE A 245 -17.67 13.20 10.00
C ILE A 245 -17.97 14.62 10.48
N THR A 246 -17.45 14.98 11.66
CA THR A 246 -17.74 16.28 12.32
C THR A 246 -16.53 17.19 12.45
N TRP A 247 -15.38 16.75 11.98
CA TRP A 247 -14.12 17.51 11.96
C TRP A 247 -13.89 18.19 10.61
N PRO A 248 -13.00 19.21 10.56
CA PRO A 248 -12.68 19.92 9.32
C PRO A 248 -12.28 19.02 8.17
N GLN A 249 -12.72 19.39 6.98
CA GLN A 249 -12.46 18.70 5.73
C GLN A 249 -11.90 19.65 4.70
N MET A 250 -10.95 19.17 3.89
CA MET A 250 -10.43 19.95 2.75
C MET A 250 -10.11 19.02 1.56
N SER A 251 -10.23 19.57 0.34
CA SER A 251 -9.94 18.87 -0.91
C SER A 251 -9.62 19.88 -2.03
N ASP A 252 -8.84 19.45 -3.00
CA ASP A 252 -8.65 20.14 -4.29
C ASP A 252 -9.45 19.49 -5.43
N LEU A 253 -10.20 18.41 -5.12
CA LEU A 253 -11.02 17.63 -6.05
C LEU A 253 -10.22 17.06 -7.24
N GLN A 254 -8.95 16.71 -7.04
CA GLN A 254 -8.05 16.20 -8.07
C GLN A 254 -7.83 14.68 -8.01
N GLY A 255 -8.62 13.94 -7.22
CA GLY A 255 -8.48 12.49 -7.08
C GLY A 255 -7.07 12.09 -6.62
N TRP A 256 -6.46 11.15 -7.29
CA TRP A 256 -5.07 10.74 -7.04
C TRP A 256 -4.01 11.82 -7.41
N ASN A 257 -4.43 12.91 -8.06
CA ASN A 257 -3.58 14.08 -8.29
C ASN A 257 -3.61 15.08 -7.13
N ASN A 258 -4.35 14.79 -6.06
CA ASN A 258 -4.43 15.62 -4.86
C ASN A 258 -3.05 16.10 -4.38
N ALA A 259 -2.90 17.42 -4.21
CA ALA A 259 -1.61 18.04 -3.89
C ALA A 259 -1.07 17.58 -2.53
N GLY A 260 -1.93 17.46 -1.50
CA GLY A 260 -1.55 16.97 -0.17
C GLY A 260 -1.12 15.51 -0.20
N ALA A 261 -1.87 14.65 -0.91
CA ALA A 261 -1.51 13.25 -1.08
C ALA A 261 -0.13 13.07 -1.73
N LYS A 262 0.17 13.87 -2.76
CA LYS A 262 1.50 13.88 -3.41
C LYS A 262 2.61 14.35 -2.48
N LEU A 263 2.38 15.41 -1.70
CA LEU A 263 3.35 15.94 -0.75
C LEU A 263 3.71 14.94 0.35
N TYR A 264 2.75 14.12 0.76
CA TYR A 264 2.92 13.11 1.82
C TYR A 264 3.25 11.70 1.30
N GLY A 265 3.44 11.53 -0.01
CA GLY A 265 3.72 10.24 -0.62
C GLY A 265 2.57 9.23 -0.45
N VAL A 266 1.32 9.71 -0.35
CA VAL A 266 0.14 8.84 -0.21
C VAL A 266 -0.21 8.26 -1.58
N ASN A 267 -0.05 6.94 -1.71
CA ASN A 267 -0.34 6.16 -2.92
C ASN A 267 -1.44 5.11 -2.70
N SER A 268 -1.94 5.00 -1.49
CA SER A 268 -3.12 4.18 -1.12
C SER A 268 -3.88 4.85 0.02
N ILE A 269 -5.19 4.66 0.08
CA ILE A 269 -6.06 5.15 1.15
C ILE A 269 -6.89 3.99 1.75
N PRO A 270 -7.23 4.07 3.07
CA PRO A 270 -6.97 5.17 3.99
C PRO A 270 -5.49 5.31 4.33
N ALA A 271 -5.01 6.54 4.56
CA ALA A 271 -3.68 6.82 5.06
C ALA A 271 -3.76 7.93 6.11
N THR A 272 -3.01 7.80 7.21
CA THR A 272 -3.07 8.77 8.30
C THR A 272 -1.68 9.25 8.68
N VAL A 273 -1.60 10.51 9.12
CA VAL A 273 -0.39 11.12 9.67
C VAL A 273 -0.77 11.83 10.96
N LEU A 274 -0.19 11.44 12.08
CA LEU A 274 -0.40 12.08 13.38
C LEU A 274 0.71 13.09 13.64
N VAL A 275 0.33 14.33 13.92
CA VAL A 275 1.24 15.47 14.10
C VAL A 275 1.03 16.06 15.49
N ASP A 276 2.10 16.39 16.22
CA ASP A 276 2.02 17.12 17.48
C ASP A 276 1.81 18.63 17.26
N GLN A 277 1.61 19.36 18.35
CA GLN A 277 1.37 20.81 18.31
C GLN A 277 2.56 21.62 17.75
N GLU A 278 3.77 21.11 17.90
CA GLU A 278 5.00 21.69 17.37
C GLU A 278 5.18 21.41 15.87
N GLY A 279 4.28 20.60 15.29
CA GLY A 279 4.28 20.22 13.89
C GLY A 279 5.21 19.04 13.56
N THR A 280 5.61 18.25 14.56
CA THR A 280 6.41 17.03 14.33
C THR A 280 5.48 15.85 14.06
N ILE A 281 5.77 15.06 13.03
CA ILE A 281 5.06 13.81 12.73
C ILE A 281 5.45 12.76 13.77
N VAL A 282 4.48 12.30 14.56
CA VAL A 282 4.70 11.33 15.66
C VAL A 282 4.25 9.92 15.34
N ALA A 283 3.39 9.76 14.33
CA ALA A 283 2.99 8.44 13.81
C ALA A 283 2.44 8.54 12.38
N ARG A 284 2.45 7.43 11.65
CA ARG A 284 1.83 7.28 10.33
C ARG A 284 1.04 5.98 10.25
N ASN A 285 0.04 5.95 9.36
CA ASN A 285 -0.74 4.77 9.00
C ASN A 285 -1.43 4.07 10.19
N LEU A 286 -1.79 4.84 11.22
CA LEU A 286 -2.59 4.33 12.33
C LEU A 286 -3.99 3.95 11.84
N ARG A 287 -4.50 2.78 12.25
CA ARG A 287 -5.83 2.27 11.90
C ARG A 287 -6.44 1.49 13.07
N GLY A 288 -7.77 1.41 13.11
CA GLY A 288 -8.50 0.66 14.12
C GLY A 288 -8.11 1.07 15.54
N ASP A 289 -7.87 0.09 16.39
CA ASP A 289 -7.48 0.30 17.77
C ASP A 289 -6.10 0.94 17.96
N ALA A 290 -5.22 0.89 16.95
CA ALA A 290 -3.92 1.56 17.01
C ALA A 290 -4.05 3.09 17.16
N ILE A 291 -5.11 3.71 16.62
CA ILE A 291 -5.38 5.14 16.81
C ILE A 291 -5.61 5.44 18.31
N LYS A 292 -6.52 4.70 18.94
CA LYS A 292 -6.84 4.89 20.37
C LYS A 292 -5.66 4.54 21.27
N SER A 293 -4.95 3.46 20.96
CA SER A 293 -3.77 3.03 21.71
C SER A 293 -2.70 4.10 21.71
N LYS A 294 -2.40 4.68 20.53
CA LYS A 294 -1.41 5.76 20.39
C LYS A 294 -1.87 7.04 21.12
N LEU A 295 -3.15 7.41 21.02
CA LEU A 295 -3.68 8.58 21.72
C LEU A 295 -3.69 8.40 23.24
N ASN A 296 -3.97 7.20 23.75
CA ASN A 296 -3.85 6.89 25.18
C ASN A 296 -2.41 7.01 25.69
N GLU A 297 -1.41 6.67 24.86
CA GLU A 297 0.01 6.87 25.19
C GLU A 297 0.35 8.36 25.30
N LEU A 298 -0.14 9.17 24.36
CA LEU A 298 0.25 10.57 24.18
C LEU A 298 -0.56 11.57 24.99
N LEU A 299 -1.83 11.28 25.31
CA LEU A 299 -2.79 12.18 25.97
C LEU A 299 -3.17 11.69 27.39
N LYS A 300 -2.17 11.19 28.10
CA LYS A 300 -2.30 10.80 29.52
C LYS A 300 -2.70 11.96 30.41
#